data_a57d268d0813ac3aa51d5fcb8d8d9dab
#
_entry.id   a57d268d0813ac3aa51d5fcb8d8d9dab
#
_cell.length_a   1.000
_cell.length_b   1.000
_cell.length_c   1.000
_cell.angle_alpha   90.00
_cell.angle_beta   90.00
_cell.angle_gamma   90.00
#
_symmetry.space_group_name_H-M   'P 1'
#
loop_
_entity.id
_entity.type
_entity.pdbx_description
1 polymer ?
#
loop_
_entity_poly.entity_id
_entity_poly.type
_entity_poly.pdbx_seq_one_letter_code
_entity_poly.pdbx_strand_id
1 'polypeptide(L)'
;PRIPPNIKPRTFDTISEALYSNKMLNLQYQNLDGQEKVKHVNPLGLVQQDGRLYLVCQFEGYTNFRHLALHRILNAELLELTAPKVPGFDVHTYVKSRHFNYSGDEPQIVHLILEFTNDQTFVQLTESPFKRDQILTKLPNGHYRLEVDIEDSILLDGWIKTWEKLAGIVLVEKIPL
;
A
#
# COMPACT_ATOMS: atom_id res chain seq x y z
N PRO A 1 1.25 16.74 -5.31
CA PRO A 1 0.88 15.42 -5.81
C PRO A 1 1.87 14.96 -6.85
N ARG A 2 2.33 13.70 -6.76
CA ARG A 2 3.22 13.13 -7.78
C ARG A 2 2.37 12.70 -8.97
N ILE A 3 2.88 12.91 -10.18
CA ILE A 3 2.26 12.40 -11.40
C ILE A 3 2.44 10.87 -11.40
N PRO A 4 1.36 10.07 -11.55
CA PRO A 4 1.47 8.64 -11.68
C PRO A 4 2.36 8.24 -12.86
N PRO A 5 3.21 7.21 -12.72
CA PRO A 5 4.03 6.76 -13.85
C PRO A 5 3.16 6.17 -14.95
N ASN A 6 3.59 6.36 -16.19
CA ASN A 6 2.87 5.84 -17.35
C ASN A 6 3.01 4.31 -17.44
N ILE A 7 1.88 3.62 -17.55
CA ILE A 7 1.80 2.18 -17.80
C ILE A 7 1.40 1.99 -19.25
N LYS A 8 2.12 1.14 -19.99
CA LYS A 8 1.75 0.79 -21.36
C LYS A 8 0.38 0.10 -21.37
N PRO A 9 -0.62 0.58 -22.13
CA PRO A 9 -1.96 -0.01 -22.15
C PRO A 9 -1.94 -1.51 -22.41
N ARG A 10 -1.16 -1.97 -23.40
CA ARG A 10 -1.02 -3.39 -23.73
C ARG A 10 -0.49 -4.23 -22.55
N THR A 11 0.42 -3.68 -21.74
CA THR A 11 0.93 -4.38 -20.54
C THR A 11 -0.17 -4.56 -19.51
N PHE A 12 -0.95 -3.52 -19.25
CA PHE A 12 -2.09 -3.58 -18.34
C PHE A 12 -3.14 -4.58 -18.81
N ASP A 13 -3.51 -4.54 -20.10
CA ASP A 13 -4.51 -5.44 -20.69
C ASP A 13 -4.07 -6.91 -20.60
N THR A 14 -2.82 -7.21 -20.95
CA THR A 14 -2.27 -8.58 -20.89
C THR A 14 -2.25 -9.12 -19.46
N ILE A 15 -1.86 -8.30 -18.48
CA ILE A 15 -1.84 -8.71 -17.06
C ILE A 15 -3.26 -8.91 -16.54
N SER A 16 -4.19 -8.02 -16.90
CA SER A 16 -5.59 -8.13 -16.51
C SER A 16 -6.24 -9.40 -17.10
N GLU A 17 -5.94 -9.71 -18.36
CA GLU A 17 -6.38 -10.95 -19.02
C GLU A 17 -5.83 -12.18 -18.33
N ALA A 18 -4.54 -12.20 -17.96
CA ALA A 18 -3.93 -13.31 -17.25
C ALA A 18 -4.59 -13.57 -15.90
N LEU A 19 -4.88 -12.50 -15.13
CA LEU A 19 -5.59 -12.60 -13.85
C LEU A 19 -7.01 -13.13 -14.06
N TYR A 20 -7.73 -12.63 -15.06
CA TYR A 20 -9.11 -13.03 -15.35
C TYR A 20 -9.20 -14.49 -15.85
N SER A 21 -8.31 -14.88 -16.77
CA SER A 21 -8.28 -16.21 -17.39
C SER A 21 -7.47 -17.24 -16.61
N ASN A 22 -6.87 -16.86 -15.48
CA ASN A 22 -6.07 -17.73 -14.63
C ASN A 22 -4.87 -18.35 -15.36
N LYS A 23 -4.13 -17.52 -16.08
CA LYS A 23 -2.98 -17.90 -16.90
C LYS A 23 -1.67 -17.36 -16.35
N MET A 24 -0.59 -18.08 -16.63
CA MET A 24 0.78 -17.62 -16.38
C MET A 24 1.18 -16.50 -17.35
N LEU A 25 2.15 -15.69 -16.94
CA LEU A 25 2.74 -14.63 -17.76
C LEU A 25 4.24 -14.86 -17.97
N ASN A 26 4.73 -14.50 -19.15
CA ASN A 26 6.15 -14.25 -19.39
C ASN A 26 6.37 -12.72 -19.33
N LEU A 27 7.14 -12.25 -18.35
CA LEU A 27 7.39 -10.82 -18.14
C LEU A 27 8.86 -10.48 -18.34
N GLN A 28 9.11 -9.41 -19.11
CA GLN A 28 10.38 -8.70 -19.12
C GLN A 28 10.24 -7.50 -18.19
N TYR A 29 11.01 -7.48 -17.12
CA TYR A 29 10.92 -6.50 -16.03
C TYR A 29 12.27 -5.83 -15.78
N GLN A 30 12.26 -4.50 -15.59
CA GLN A 30 13.44 -3.74 -15.20
C GLN A 30 13.36 -3.39 -13.71
N ASN A 31 14.37 -3.81 -12.93
CA ASN A 31 14.45 -3.48 -11.51
C ASN A 31 14.88 -2.02 -11.26
N LEU A 32 15.00 -1.62 -9.99
CA LEU A 32 15.42 -0.26 -9.62
C LEU A 32 16.85 0.07 -10.07
N ASP A 33 17.71 -0.95 -10.15
CA ASP A 33 19.11 -0.81 -10.55
C ASP A 33 19.27 -0.80 -12.08
N GLY A 34 18.17 -0.78 -12.83
CA GLY A 34 18.15 -0.78 -14.29
C GLY A 34 18.39 -2.14 -14.93
N GLN A 35 18.56 -3.21 -14.15
CA GLN A 35 18.77 -4.56 -14.69
C GLN A 35 17.47 -5.14 -15.22
N GLU A 36 17.51 -5.67 -16.42
CA GLU A 36 16.39 -6.38 -17.03
C GLU A 36 16.42 -7.86 -16.67
N LYS A 37 15.24 -8.40 -16.38
CA LYS A 37 15.04 -9.83 -16.08
C LYS A 37 13.80 -10.32 -16.78
N VAL A 38 13.90 -11.52 -17.38
CA VAL A 38 12.76 -12.24 -17.93
C VAL A 38 12.34 -13.31 -16.92
N LYS A 39 11.06 -13.36 -16.61
CA LYS A 39 10.50 -14.30 -15.63
C LYS A 39 9.14 -14.81 -16.05
N HIS A 40 8.94 -16.10 -15.87
CA HIS A 40 7.60 -16.68 -15.83
C HIS A 40 6.99 -16.41 -14.45
N VAL A 41 5.78 -15.87 -14.43
CA VAL A 41 5.14 -15.49 -13.18
C VAL A 41 3.71 -16.01 -13.10
N ASN A 42 3.32 -16.40 -11.90
CA ASN A 42 1.95 -16.67 -11.51
C ASN A 42 1.34 -15.34 -11.01
N PRO A 43 0.45 -14.68 -11.78
CA PRO A 43 -0.18 -13.45 -11.36
C PRO A 43 -1.25 -13.72 -10.30
N LEU A 44 -1.29 -12.94 -9.22
CA LEU A 44 -2.17 -13.16 -8.08
C LEU A 44 -3.14 -12.01 -7.81
N GLY A 45 -2.78 -10.78 -8.21
CA GLY A 45 -3.63 -9.62 -8.04
C GLY A 45 -2.95 -8.31 -8.38
N LEU A 46 -3.75 -7.25 -8.52
CA LEU A 46 -3.29 -5.88 -8.72
C LEU A 46 -3.54 -5.06 -7.47
N VAL A 47 -2.56 -4.27 -7.07
CA VAL A 47 -2.63 -3.40 -5.89
C VAL A 47 -2.18 -2.01 -6.27
N GLN A 48 -2.99 -1.01 -5.92
CA GLN A 48 -2.61 0.39 -6.07
C GLN A 48 -2.09 0.93 -4.74
N GLN A 49 -0.89 1.53 -4.78
CA GLN A 49 -0.28 2.21 -3.64
C GLN A 49 0.47 3.46 -4.10
N ASP A 50 0.25 4.58 -3.43
CA ASP A 50 0.92 5.88 -3.68
C ASP A 50 0.90 6.31 -5.16
N GLY A 51 -0.22 6.10 -5.85
CA GLY A 51 -0.37 6.41 -7.27
C GLY A 51 0.38 5.48 -8.22
N ARG A 52 0.90 4.35 -7.73
CA ARG A 52 1.53 3.29 -8.53
C ARG A 52 0.69 2.02 -8.48
N LEU A 53 0.70 1.29 -9.58
CA LEU A 53 0.04 -0.01 -9.68
C LEU A 53 1.10 -1.12 -9.65
N TYR A 54 0.86 -2.13 -8.83
CA TYR A 54 1.75 -3.28 -8.62
C TYR A 54 1.03 -4.58 -8.95
N LEU A 55 1.74 -5.48 -9.61
CA LEU A 55 1.36 -6.88 -9.74
C LEU A 55 1.91 -7.65 -8.54
N VAL A 56 1.02 -8.25 -7.75
CA VAL A 56 1.41 -9.29 -6.79
C VAL A 56 1.50 -10.60 -7.55
N CYS A 57 2.64 -11.27 -7.46
CA CYS A 57 2.89 -12.51 -8.19
C CYS A 57 3.87 -13.42 -7.45
N GLN A 58 3.98 -14.66 -7.90
CA GLN A 58 5.09 -15.57 -7.58
C GLN A 58 5.89 -15.83 -8.85
N PHE A 59 7.21 -15.91 -8.73
CA PHE A 59 8.05 -16.40 -9.82
C PHE A 59 7.93 -17.93 -9.91
N GLU A 60 8.00 -18.46 -11.13
CA GLU A 60 8.02 -19.91 -11.34
C GLU A 60 9.13 -20.57 -10.52
N GLY A 61 8.79 -21.63 -9.79
CA GLY A 61 9.71 -22.33 -8.89
C GLY A 61 9.95 -21.69 -7.54
N TYR A 62 9.26 -20.58 -7.21
CA TYR A 62 9.37 -19.89 -5.93
C TYR A 62 8.02 -19.77 -5.25
N THR A 63 8.01 -19.82 -3.91
CA THR A 63 6.80 -19.68 -3.10
C THR A 63 6.60 -18.29 -2.52
N ASN A 64 7.65 -17.45 -2.50
CA ASN A 64 7.59 -16.11 -1.98
C ASN A 64 6.88 -15.15 -2.95
N PHE A 65 6.12 -14.23 -2.38
CA PHE A 65 5.43 -13.19 -3.14
C PHE A 65 6.38 -12.09 -3.59
N ARG A 66 6.11 -11.53 -4.76
CA ARG A 66 6.81 -10.40 -5.37
C ARG A 66 5.84 -9.31 -5.76
N HIS A 67 6.30 -8.07 -5.67
CA HIS A 67 5.55 -6.89 -6.09
C HIS A 67 6.27 -6.25 -7.26
N LEU A 68 5.71 -6.37 -8.45
CA LEU A 68 6.28 -5.81 -9.66
C LEU A 68 5.52 -4.55 -10.04
N ALA A 69 6.17 -3.40 -10.05
CA ALA A 69 5.56 -2.15 -10.49
C ALA A 69 5.25 -2.21 -11.99
N LEU A 70 3.98 -2.03 -12.38
CA LEU A 70 3.54 -2.20 -13.78
C LEU A 70 4.29 -1.33 -14.77
N HIS A 71 4.62 -0.09 -14.38
CA HIS A 71 5.36 0.83 -15.24
C HIS A 71 6.81 0.41 -15.54
N ARG A 72 7.33 -0.59 -14.81
CA ARG A 72 8.65 -1.19 -15.05
C ARG A 72 8.60 -2.50 -15.83
N ILE A 73 7.41 -2.97 -16.18
CA ILE A 73 7.24 -4.11 -17.05
C ILE A 73 7.43 -3.63 -18.49
N LEU A 74 8.51 -4.08 -19.13
CA LEU A 74 8.87 -3.70 -20.48
C LEU A 74 8.04 -4.45 -21.52
N ASN A 75 7.79 -5.75 -21.26
CA ASN A 75 6.94 -6.60 -22.07
C ASN A 75 6.18 -7.60 -21.18
N ALA A 76 4.97 -7.96 -21.59
CA ALA A 76 4.13 -8.96 -20.96
C ALA A 76 3.48 -9.83 -22.05
N GLU A 77 3.61 -11.14 -21.90
CA GLU A 77 3.03 -12.12 -22.80
C GLU A 77 2.21 -13.14 -22.01
N LEU A 78 0.99 -13.40 -22.48
CA LEU A 78 0.13 -14.42 -21.91
C LEU A 78 0.66 -15.80 -22.32
N LEU A 79 0.84 -16.69 -21.35
CA LEU A 79 1.21 -18.08 -21.63
C LEU A 79 -0.03 -18.97 -21.65
N GLU A 80 0.00 -20.03 -22.49
CA GLU A 80 -1.05 -21.05 -22.51
C GLU A 80 -1.00 -22.01 -21.29
N LEU A 81 -0.28 -21.61 -20.24
CA LEU A 81 -0.14 -22.36 -19.00
C LEU A 81 -1.13 -21.84 -17.96
N THR A 82 -1.89 -22.74 -17.35
CA THR A 82 -2.76 -22.38 -16.22
C THR A 82 -1.93 -21.97 -15.02
N ALA A 83 -2.28 -20.83 -14.41
CA ALA A 83 -1.63 -20.35 -13.22
C ALA A 83 -1.94 -21.25 -12.02
N PRO A 84 -0.91 -21.71 -11.27
CA PRO A 84 -1.13 -22.53 -10.08
C PRO A 84 -1.94 -21.77 -9.04
N LYS A 85 -2.93 -22.42 -8.44
CA LYS A 85 -3.65 -21.85 -7.30
C LYS A 85 -2.72 -21.78 -6.08
N VAL A 86 -2.74 -20.65 -5.38
CA VAL A 86 -2.06 -20.49 -4.10
C VAL A 86 -3.12 -20.65 -2.99
N PRO A 87 -3.11 -21.78 -2.25
CA PRO A 87 -4.13 -22.01 -1.23
C PRO A 87 -4.15 -20.91 -0.19
N GLY A 88 -5.34 -20.41 0.14
CA GLY A 88 -5.52 -19.38 1.18
C GLY A 88 -5.06 -17.97 0.77
N PHE A 89 -4.58 -17.76 -0.44
CA PHE A 89 -4.24 -16.42 -0.90
C PHE A 89 -5.50 -15.63 -1.26
N ASP A 90 -5.63 -14.47 -0.67
CA ASP A 90 -6.58 -13.43 -1.02
C ASP A 90 -5.88 -12.08 -1.03
N VAL A 91 -5.99 -11.34 -2.14
CA VAL A 91 -5.25 -10.09 -2.32
C VAL A 91 -5.62 -9.01 -1.31
N HIS A 92 -6.89 -8.95 -0.87
CA HIS A 92 -7.32 -7.97 0.13
C HIS A 92 -6.75 -8.28 1.50
N THR A 93 -6.78 -9.56 1.90
CA THR A 93 -6.16 -10.03 3.13
C THR A 93 -4.65 -9.82 3.11
N TYR A 94 -4.02 -10.11 1.97
CA TYR A 94 -2.60 -9.90 1.75
C TYR A 94 -2.18 -8.44 1.92
N VAL A 95 -2.94 -7.51 1.34
CA VAL A 95 -2.68 -6.06 1.50
C VAL A 95 -2.91 -5.62 2.94
N LYS A 96 -3.98 -6.09 3.59
CA LYS A 96 -4.27 -5.79 5.00
C LYS A 96 -3.19 -6.31 5.95
N SER A 97 -2.53 -7.43 5.63
CA SER A 97 -1.41 -7.97 6.40
C SER A 97 -0.07 -7.25 6.17
N ARG A 98 -0.09 -6.07 5.52
CA ARG A 98 0.99 -5.07 5.46
C ARG A 98 2.19 -5.42 4.60
N HIS A 99 2.10 -6.38 3.69
CA HIS A 99 3.19 -6.70 2.78
C HIS A 99 3.63 -5.54 1.85
N PHE A 100 2.89 -4.43 1.83
CA PHE A 100 3.21 -3.21 1.08
C PHE A 100 3.70 -2.05 1.96
N ASN A 101 3.78 -2.24 3.28
CA ASN A 101 4.28 -1.20 4.18
C ASN A 101 5.81 -1.20 4.18
N TYR A 102 6.38 0.01 4.23
CA TYR A 102 7.83 0.22 4.36
C TYR A 102 8.31 0.14 5.82
N SER A 103 7.61 -0.59 6.67
CA SER A 103 8.02 -0.82 8.05
C SER A 103 8.97 -2.03 8.14
N GLY A 104 9.91 -1.96 9.09
CA GLY A 104 10.84 -3.04 9.36
C GLY A 104 10.18 -4.36 9.77
N ASP A 105 10.96 -5.37 10.11
CA ASP A 105 10.56 -6.78 10.19
C ASP A 105 9.42 -7.12 11.16
N GLU A 106 9.10 -6.27 12.15
CA GLU A 106 7.91 -6.40 13.00
C GLU A 106 7.17 -5.06 13.17
N PRO A 107 5.86 -5.00 12.86
CA PRO A 107 5.09 -3.78 13.04
C PRO A 107 4.91 -3.49 14.53
N GLN A 108 5.41 -2.36 14.99
CA GLN A 108 5.13 -1.86 16.33
C GLN A 108 3.80 -1.11 16.31
N ILE A 109 2.86 -1.55 17.12
CA ILE A 109 1.59 -0.84 17.31
C ILE A 109 1.77 0.13 18.47
N VAL A 110 1.31 1.34 18.26
CA VAL A 110 1.30 2.38 19.28
C VAL A 110 -0.11 2.92 19.45
N HIS A 111 -0.43 3.30 20.67
CA HIS A 111 -1.58 4.16 20.95
C HIS A 111 -1.16 5.59 20.62
N LEU A 112 -1.63 6.12 19.50
CA LEU A 112 -1.36 7.48 19.05
C LEU A 112 -2.36 8.44 19.68
N ILE A 113 -1.86 9.48 20.32
CA ILE A 113 -2.66 10.62 20.78
C ILE A 113 -2.16 11.87 20.06
N LEU A 114 -3.06 12.55 19.35
CA LEU A 114 -2.80 13.82 18.71
C LEU A 114 -3.77 14.86 19.26
N GLU A 115 -3.25 16.03 19.68
CA GLU A 115 -4.08 17.20 19.90
C GLU A 115 -3.79 18.25 18.83
N PHE A 116 -4.83 18.85 18.30
CA PHE A 116 -4.75 19.84 17.23
C PHE A 116 -5.87 20.88 17.33
N THR A 117 -5.69 22.01 16.64
CA THR A 117 -6.57 23.18 16.78
C THR A 117 -7.44 23.45 15.56
N ASN A 118 -7.16 22.83 14.41
CA ASN A 118 -7.81 23.17 13.14
C ASN A 118 -9.12 22.40 12.94
N ASP A 119 -10.23 23.14 12.79
CA ASP A 119 -11.58 22.60 12.57
C ASP A 119 -11.70 21.78 11.28
N GLN A 120 -11.02 22.18 10.20
CA GLN A 120 -11.05 21.45 8.93
C GLN A 120 -10.36 20.10 9.04
N THR A 121 -9.29 20.01 9.83
CA THR A 121 -8.63 18.73 10.12
C THR A 121 -9.54 17.80 10.88
N PHE A 122 -10.32 18.31 11.83
CA PHE A 122 -11.33 17.51 12.53
C PHE A 122 -12.37 16.91 11.55
N VAL A 123 -12.88 17.73 10.64
CA VAL A 123 -13.83 17.28 9.61
C VAL A 123 -13.20 16.22 8.71
N GLN A 124 -11.98 16.46 8.21
CA GLN A 124 -11.28 15.51 7.34
C GLN A 124 -11.02 14.18 8.03
N LEU A 125 -10.60 14.17 9.30
CA LEU A 125 -10.39 12.94 10.05
C LEU A 125 -11.69 12.21 10.40
N THR A 126 -12.83 12.91 10.41
CA THR A 126 -14.15 12.30 10.51
C THR A 126 -14.56 11.62 9.19
N GLU A 127 -14.30 12.28 8.06
CA GLU A 127 -14.65 11.78 6.73
C GLU A 127 -13.72 10.67 6.23
N SER A 128 -12.43 10.78 6.57
CA SER A 128 -11.36 9.85 6.17
C SER A 128 -10.51 9.44 7.38
N PRO A 129 -11.02 8.55 8.24
CA PRO A 129 -10.34 8.15 9.45
C PRO A 129 -9.10 7.27 9.15
N PHE A 130 -8.09 7.30 10.01
CA PHE A 130 -6.98 6.34 9.99
C PHE A 130 -7.48 4.90 10.17
N LYS A 131 -8.39 4.71 11.12
CA LYS A 131 -9.07 3.45 11.40
C LYS A 131 -10.52 3.71 11.80
N ARG A 132 -11.39 2.72 11.61
CA ARG A 132 -12.82 2.84 11.93
C ARG A 132 -13.10 3.02 13.43
N ASP A 133 -12.19 2.55 14.27
CA ASP A 133 -12.25 2.58 15.73
C ASP A 133 -11.50 3.76 16.36
N GLN A 134 -11.02 4.73 15.54
CA GLN A 134 -10.43 5.95 16.06
C GLN A 134 -11.45 6.75 16.88
N ILE A 135 -10.97 7.42 17.91
CA ILE A 135 -11.77 8.30 18.76
C ILE A 135 -11.38 9.75 18.46
N LEU A 136 -12.36 10.57 18.08
CA LEU A 136 -12.20 12.01 17.90
C LEU A 136 -13.05 12.75 18.93
N THR A 137 -12.41 13.60 19.73
CA THR A 137 -13.08 14.33 20.81
C THR A 137 -12.79 15.82 20.71
N LYS A 138 -13.80 16.66 20.96
CA LYS A 138 -13.63 18.09 21.16
C LYS A 138 -13.37 18.36 22.64
N LEU A 139 -12.24 18.99 22.94
CA LEU A 139 -11.83 19.28 24.29
C LEU A 139 -12.45 20.60 24.80
N PRO A 140 -12.57 20.79 26.14
CA PRO A 140 -13.12 22.02 26.71
C PRO A 140 -12.34 23.29 26.38
N ASN A 141 -11.04 23.18 26.08
CA ASN A 141 -10.18 24.29 25.65
C ASN A 141 -10.36 24.67 24.17
N GLY A 142 -11.28 24.00 23.45
CA GLY A 142 -11.53 24.23 22.02
C GLY A 142 -10.63 23.48 21.09
N HIS A 143 -9.65 22.71 21.57
CA HIS A 143 -8.82 21.83 20.79
C HIS A 143 -9.58 20.52 20.44
N TYR A 144 -9.00 19.74 19.58
CA TYR A 144 -9.46 18.41 19.20
C TYR A 144 -8.42 17.36 19.60
N ARG A 145 -8.87 16.18 20.01
CA ARG A 145 -8.02 15.04 20.31
C ARG A 145 -8.42 13.87 19.45
N LEU A 146 -7.43 13.27 18.79
CA LEU A 146 -7.50 11.98 18.14
C LEU A 146 -6.79 10.94 18.99
N GLU A 147 -7.45 9.79 19.19
CA GLU A 147 -6.85 8.61 19.82
C GLU A 147 -7.07 7.42 18.89
N VAL A 148 -6.01 6.67 18.59
CA VAL A 148 -6.08 5.51 17.70
C VAL A 148 -4.89 4.57 17.91
N ASP A 149 -5.16 3.26 17.91
CA ASP A 149 -4.11 2.25 17.89
C ASP A 149 -3.67 2.04 16.45
N ILE A 150 -2.45 2.44 16.12
CA ILE A 150 -1.94 2.46 14.75
C ILE A 150 -0.48 1.99 14.72
N GLU A 151 -0.04 1.54 13.55
CA GLU A 151 1.35 1.19 13.34
C GLU A 151 2.26 2.43 13.40
N ASP A 152 3.32 2.33 14.19
CA ASP A 152 4.41 3.30 14.17
C ASP A 152 5.24 3.08 12.91
N SER A 153 5.01 3.91 11.91
CA SER A 153 5.60 3.79 10.59
C SER A 153 6.16 5.12 10.09
N ILE A 154 7.12 5.02 9.18
CA ILE A 154 7.65 6.20 8.47
C ILE A 154 6.54 6.99 7.75
N LEU A 155 5.47 6.31 7.30
CA LEU A 155 4.33 6.96 6.67
C LEU A 155 3.52 7.78 7.68
N LEU A 156 3.32 7.26 8.90
CA LEU A 156 2.68 7.98 9.99
C LEU A 156 3.50 9.21 10.39
N ASP A 157 4.82 9.06 10.56
CA ASP A 157 5.72 10.16 10.85
C ASP A 157 5.70 11.24 9.76
N GLY A 158 5.74 10.81 8.51
CA GLY A 158 5.63 11.69 7.36
C GLY A 158 4.30 12.46 7.34
N TRP A 159 3.20 11.78 7.68
CA TRP A 159 1.88 12.40 7.80
C TRP A 159 1.87 13.44 8.93
N ILE A 160 2.28 13.06 10.14
CA ILE A 160 2.34 13.96 11.30
C ILE A 160 3.17 15.20 10.99
N LYS A 161 4.38 15.02 10.44
CA LYS A 161 5.26 16.12 10.08
C LYS A 161 4.69 17.06 9.01
N THR A 162 3.97 16.51 8.05
CA THR A 162 3.32 17.29 7.00
C THR A 162 2.17 18.12 7.56
N TRP A 163 1.42 17.55 8.49
CA TRP A 163 0.24 18.18 9.07
C TRP A 163 0.53 19.04 10.33
N GLU A 164 1.73 18.96 10.89
CA GLU A 164 2.11 19.68 12.09
C GLU A 164 1.72 21.18 12.03
N LYS A 165 2.03 21.84 10.91
CA LYS A 165 1.68 23.25 10.69
C LYS A 165 0.25 23.45 10.19
N LEU A 166 -0.26 22.56 9.32
CA LEU A 166 -1.57 22.73 8.69
C LEU A 166 -2.71 22.43 9.67
N ALA A 167 -2.56 21.40 10.49
CA ALA A 167 -3.54 20.99 11.47
C ALA A 167 -3.43 21.77 12.79
N GLY A 168 -2.34 22.50 13.00
CA GLY A 168 -2.06 23.12 14.29
C GLY A 168 -1.88 22.06 15.37
N ILE A 169 -1.07 21.03 15.09
CA ILE A 169 -0.78 19.98 16.07
C ILE A 169 -0.01 20.56 17.24
N VAL A 170 -0.52 20.38 18.43
CA VAL A 170 0.05 20.89 19.69
C VAL A 170 0.58 19.79 20.60
N LEU A 171 0.16 18.56 20.39
CA LEU A 171 0.61 17.38 21.12
C LEU A 171 0.70 16.17 20.18
N VAL A 172 1.77 15.41 20.30
CA VAL A 172 1.96 14.08 19.67
C VAL A 172 2.50 13.14 20.73
N GLU A 173 1.75 12.12 21.06
CA GLU A 173 2.20 11.03 21.93
C GLU A 173 2.03 9.67 21.22
N LYS A 174 3.05 8.82 21.33
CA LYS A 174 3.05 7.44 20.84
C LYS A 174 3.37 6.53 22.00
N ILE A 175 2.40 5.79 22.47
CA ILE A 175 2.54 4.88 23.60
C ILE A 175 2.62 3.46 23.04
N PRO A 176 3.75 2.73 23.19
CA PRO A 176 3.85 1.33 22.73
C PRO A 176 2.79 0.44 23.38
N LEU A 177 2.20 -0.46 22.58
CA LEU A 177 1.23 -1.46 23.02
C LEU A 177 1.83 -2.84 23.13
#